data_e8f4691d9c05627aec0dfb3e09de8d1e
#
_entry.id   e8f4691d9c05627aec0dfb3e09de8d1e
#
_cell.length_a   1.000
_cell.length_b   1.000
_cell.length_c   1.000
_cell.angle_alpha   90.00
_cell.angle_beta   90.00
_cell.angle_gamma   90.00
#
_symmetry.space_group_name_H-M   'P 1'
#
loop_
_entity.id
_entity.type
_entity.pdbx_description
1 polymer ?
#
loop_
_entity_poly.entity_id
_entity_poly.type
_entity_poly.pdbx_seq_one_letter_code
_entity_poly.pdbx_strand_id
1 'polypeptide(L)'
;MRKYLDIPLTIAVTLTLTVAMLWPMEALPPAPEGSDKLVHLIAFAALAFPLARTGRFGLLPVFIGASAFGGAIELVQPSFSRSADVNDWVADVVGVILGIGLGLLYRRLRRH
;
A
#
# COMPACT_ATOMS: atom_id res chain seq x y z
N MET A 1 -4.55 2.70 19.45
CA MET A 1 -3.48 1.88 18.80
C MET A 1 -2.14 2.20 19.43
N ARG A 2 -1.42 1.19 19.82
CA ARG A 2 -0.10 1.37 20.44
C ARG A 2 0.93 1.76 19.38
N LYS A 3 1.89 2.62 19.77
CA LYS A 3 2.88 3.12 18.81
C LYS A 3 3.80 2.02 18.24
N TYR A 4 3.99 0.92 18.97
CA TYR A 4 4.87 -0.16 18.54
C TYR A 4 4.19 -1.19 17.63
N LEU A 5 2.92 -0.96 17.28
CA LEU A 5 2.21 -1.84 16.35
C LEU A 5 2.47 -1.49 14.89
N ASP A 6 3.18 -0.39 14.60
CA ASP A 6 3.43 0.03 13.22
C ASP A 6 4.17 -1.04 12.42
N ILE A 7 5.26 -1.61 12.97
CA ILE A 7 6.03 -2.62 12.24
C ILE A 7 5.24 -3.90 12.04
N PRO A 8 4.64 -4.53 13.09
CA PRO A 8 3.84 -5.74 12.86
C PRO A 8 2.68 -5.53 11.89
N LEU A 9 1.99 -4.40 11.98
CA LEU A 9 0.88 -4.11 11.07
C LEU A 9 1.38 -3.94 9.64
N THR A 10 2.49 -3.23 9.46
CA THR A 10 3.07 -3.05 8.13
C THR A 10 3.52 -4.37 7.55
N ILE A 11 4.16 -5.23 8.33
CA ILE A 11 4.55 -6.55 7.87
C ILE A 11 3.33 -7.36 7.44
N ALA A 12 2.28 -7.38 8.26
CA ALA A 12 1.06 -8.11 7.94
C ALA A 12 0.42 -7.61 6.65
N VAL A 13 0.32 -6.28 6.49
CA VAL A 13 -0.24 -5.69 5.27
C VAL A 13 0.64 -6.02 4.08
N THR A 14 1.96 -5.90 4.20
CA THR A 14 2.90 -6.18 3.12
C THR A 14 2.75 -7.62 2.63
N LEU A 15 2.71 -8.58 3.55
CA LEU A 15 2.56 -10.00 3.18
C LEU A 15 1.20 -10.24 2.51
N THR A 16 0.15 -9.67 3.06
CA THR A 16 -1.20 -9.82 2.48
C THR A 16 -1.26 -9.23 1.08
N LEU A 17 -0.69 -8.04 0.88
CA LEU A 17 -0.68 -7.39 -0.43
C LEU A 17 0.15 -8.17 -1.43
N THR A 18 1.30 -8.69 -1.02
CA THR A 18 2.14 -9.46 -1.91
C THR A 18 1.39 -10.67 -2.43
N VAL A 19 0.73 -11.41 -1.54
CA VAL A 19 -0.06 -12.57 -1.96
C VAL A 19 -1.22 -12.15 -2.85
N ALA A 20 -1.97 -11.13 -2.45
CA ALA A 20 -3.16 -10.71 -3.18
C ALA A 20 -2.83 -10.17 -4.57
N MET A 21 -1.76 -9.38 -4.69
CA MET A 21 -1.42 -8.72 -5.95
C MET A 21 -0.67 -9.64 -6.91
N LEU A 22 -0.06 -10.71 -6.41
CA LEU A 22 0.60 -11.70 -7.24
C LEU A 22 -0.27 -12.93 -7.51
N TRP A 23 -1.47 -13.00 -6.94
CA TRP A 23 -2.40 -14.09 -7.19
C TRP A 23 -2.81 -14.07 -8.68
N PRO A 24 -2.78 -15.22 -9.38
CA PRO A 24 -3.11 -15.25 -10.80
C PRO A 24 -4.51 -14.70 -11.08
N MET A 25 -4.62 -13.80 -12.07
CA MET A 25 -5.89 -13.18 -12.43
C MET A 25 -6.95 -14.20 -12.87
N GLU A 26 -6.53 -15.23 -13.55
CA GLU A 26 -7.44 -16.25 -14.07
C GLU A 26 -8.10 -17.07 -12.97
N ALA A 27 -7.55 -17.03 -11.74
CA ALA A 27 -8.13 -17.69 -10.58
C ALA A 27 -9.13 -16.80 -9.85
N LEU A 28 -9.31 -15.56 -10.30
CA LEU A 28 -10.17 -14.58 -9.63
C LEU A 28 -11.46 -14.37 -10.44
N PRO A 29 -12.60 -14.12 -9.77
CA PRO A 29 -13.82 -13.78 -10.49
C PRO A 29 -13.68 -12.43 -11.19
N PRO A 30 -14.44 -12.20 -12.28
CA PRO A 30 -14.43 -10.89 -12.93
C PRO A 30 -14.86 -9.80 -11.97
N ALA A 31 -14.24 -8.62 -12.07
CA ALA A 31 -14.56 -7.47 -11.27
C ALA A 31 -14.90 -6.27 -12.17
N PRO A 32 -15.67 -5.30 -11.65
CA PRO A 32 -15.95 -4.09 -12.42
C PRO A 32 -14.67 -3.38 -12.82
N GLU A 33 -14.73 -2.69 -13.97
CA GLU A 33 -13.61 -1.92 -14.49
C GLU A 33 -13.16 -0.88 -13.44
N GLY A 34 -11.85 -0.75 -13.26
CA GLY A 34 -11.28 0.19 -12.29
C GLY A 34 -11.18 -0.34 -10.87
N SER A 35 -11.73 -1.54 -10.58
CA SER A 35 -11.69 -2.13 -9.24
C SER A 35 -10.27 -2.39 -8.78
N ASP A 36 -9.39 -2.82 -9.68
CA ASP A 36 -8.00 -3.12 -9.34
C ASP A 36 -7.26 -1.86 -8.89
N LYS A 37 -7.50 -0.72 -9.55
CA LYS A 37 -6.86 0.54 -9.16
C LYS A 37 -7.32 1.02 -7.79
N LEU A 38 -8.60 0.85 -7.49
CA LEU A 38 -9.15 1.18 -6.17
C LEU A 38 -8.55 0.27 -5.10
N VAL A 39 -8.39 -1.01 -5.38
CA VAL A 39 -7.76 -1.95 -4.46
C VAL A 39 -6.31 -1.55 -4.20
N HIS A 40 -5.55 -1.20 -5.25
CA HIS A 40 -4.17 -0.73 -5.10
C HIS A 40 -4.10 0.51 -4.22
N LEU A 41 -4.97 1.48 -4.47
CA LEU A 41 -4.99 2.73 -3.71
C LEU A 41 -5.25 2.48 -2.23
N ILE A 42 -6.29 1.71 -1.92
CA ILE A 42 -6.67 1.40 -0.53
C ILE A 42 -5.58 0.57 0.15
N ALA A 43 -5.04 -0.40 -0.56
CA ALA A 43 -4.01 -1.30 -0.04
C ALA A 43 -2.73 -0.53 0.35
N PHE A 44 -2.28 0.39 -0.51
CA PHE A 44 -1.08 1.15 -0.24
C PHE A 44 -1.30 2.26 0.80
N ALA A 45 -2.53 2.77 0.92
CA ALA A 45 -2.88 3.63 2.03
C ALA A 45 -2.78 2.86 3.36
N ALA A 46 -3.29 1.63 3.39
CA ALA A 46 -3.20 0.77 4.56
C ALA A 46 -1.76 0.40 4.90
N LEU A 47 -0.91 0.26 3.88
CA LEU A 47 0.50 -0.04 4.08
C LEU A 47 1.25 1.13 4.73
N ALA A 48 1.01 2.34 4.26
CA ALA A 48 1.74 3.53 4.69
C ALA A 48 1.22 4.10 6.02
N PHE A 49 -0.06 3.92 6.32
CA PHE A 49 -0.69 4.54 7.47
C PHE A 49 -0.01 4.19 8.81
N PRO A 50 0.24 2.90 9.13
CA PRO A 50 0.84 2.57 10.44
C PRO A 50 2.22 3.19 10.63
N LEU A 51 3.01 3.27 9.57
CA LEU A 51 4.35 3.86 9.65
C LEU A 51 4.29 5.37 9.81
N ALA A 52 3.36 6.01 9.10
CA ALA A 52 3.25 7.46 9.13
C ALA A 52 2.67 7.96 10.44
N ARG A 53 1.74 7.23 11.04
CA ARG A 53 1.08 7.68 12.27
C ARG A 53 2.01 7.79 13.46
N THR A 54 3.08 6.99 13.49
CA THR A 54 4.05 7.06 14.60
C THR A 54 5.10 8.13 14.39
N GLY A 55 5.42 8.43 13.14
CA GLY A 55 6.46 9.39 12.78
C GLY A 55 7.87 8.91 13.01
N ARG A 56 8.07 7.64 13.40
CA ARG A 56 9.40 7.11 13.76
C ARG A 56 10.39 7.10 12.59
N PHE A 57 9.88 6.89 11.38
CA PHE A 57 10.74 6.66 10.22
C PHE A 57 10.89 7.88 9.33
N GLY A 58 10.14 8.96 9.61
CA GLY A 58 10.11 10.12 8.74
C GLY A 58 9.22 9.88 7.51
N LEU A 59 8.78 10.96 6.89
CA LEU A 59 7.83 10.86 5.77
C LEU A 59 8.49 10.38 4.48
N LEU A 60 9.69 10.88 4.20
CA LEU A 60 10.35 10.57 2.94
C LEU A 60 10.73 9.10 2.83
N PRO A 61 11.33 8.47 3.86
CA PRO A 61 11.61 7.03 3.79
C PRO A 61 10.34 6.19 3.63
N VAL A 62 9.24 6.54 4.29
CA VAL A 62 7.97 5.83 4.14
C VAL A 62 7.46 5.96 2.72
N PHE A 63 7.46 7.18 2.17
CA PHE A 63 7.00 7.43 0.81
C PHE A 63 7.83 6.66 -0.20
N ILE A 64 9.15 6.78 -0.13
CA ILE A 64 10.05 6.12 -1.08
C ILE A 64 9.96 4.61 -0.96
N GLY A 65 10.01 4.08 0.26
CA GLY A 65 9.97 2.64 0.49
C GLY A 65 8.68 1.99 0.00
N ALA A 66 7.54 2.58 0.35
CA ALA A 66 6.24 2.05 -0.07
C ALA A 66 6.03 2.16 -1.58
N SER A 67 6.44 3.29 -2.16
CA SER A 67 6.32 3.50 -3.62
C SER A 67 7.24 2.55 -4.39
N ALA A 68 8.45 2.33 -3.90
CA ALA A 68 9.38 1.38 -4.50
C ALA A 68 8.86 -0.06 -4.41
N PHE A 69 8.24 -0.41 -3.29
CA PHE A 69 7.60 -1.71 -3.14
C PHE A 69 6.49 -1.89 -4.19
N GLY A 70 5.67 -0.86 -4.39
CA GLY A 70 4.62 -0.88 -5.42
C GLY A 70 5.21 -1.08 -6.82
N GLY A 71 6.31 -0.39 -7.12
CA GLY A 71 6.99 -0.56 -8.40
C GLY A 71 7.54 -1.98 -8.57
N ALA A 72 8.11 -2.54 -7.50
CA ALA A 72 8.62 -3.92 -7.53
C ALA A 72 7.49 -4.92 -7.80
N ILE A 73 6.34 -4.75 -7.14
CA ILE A 73 5.17 -5.60 -7.38
C ILE A 73 4.74 -5.53 -8.85
N GLU A 74 4.70 -4.31 -9.43
CA GLU A 74 4.32 -4.15 -10.84
C GLU A 74 5.27 -4.90 -11.78
N LEU A 75 6.57 -4.85 -11.50
CA LEU A 75 7.56 -5.52 -12.34
C LEU A 75 7.47 -7.04 -12.24
N VAL A 76 7.01 -7.56 -11.12
CA VAL A 76 6.92 -9.00 -10.88
C VAL A 76 5.57 -9.58 -11.34
N GLN A 77 4.51 -8.77 -11.37
CA GLN A 77 3.16 -9.24 -11.68
C GLN A 77 3.05 -10.05 -12.97
N PRO A 78 3.71 -9.69 -14.08
CA PRO A 78 3.60 -10.49 -15.31
C PRO A 78 4.07 -11.93 -15.14
N SER A 79 5.02 -12.20 -14.23
CA SER A 79 5.50 -13.55 -13.95
C SER A 79 4.45 -14.42 -13.26
N PHE A 80 3.36 -13.82 -12.75
CA PHE A 80 2.30 -14.50 -12.03
C PHE A 80 0.96 -14.38 -12.76
N SER A 81 0.98 -14.25 -14.08
CA SER A 81 -0.23 -14.11 -14.90
C SER A 81 -1.04 -12.86 -14.55
N ARG A 82 -0.35 -11.79 -14.14
CA ARG A 82 -0.95 -10.48 -13.89
C ARG A 82 -0.47 -9.50 -14.94
N SER A 83 -1.31 -8.52 -15.28
CA SER A 83 -0.92 -7.45 -16.19
C SER A 83 -0.12 -6.39 -15.45
N ALA A 84 1.02 -5.98 -16.01
CA ALA A 84 1.73 -4.80 -15.53
C ALA A 84 1.08 -3.56 -16.13
N ASP A 85 0.80 -2.56 -15.29
CA ASP A 85 0.15 -1.32 -15.72
C ASP A 85 0.72 -0.17 -14.90
N VAL A 86 1.35 0.78 -15.59
CA VAL A 86 1.90 1.97 -14.94
C VAL A 86 0.83 2.71 -14.14
N ASN A 87 -0.41 2.70 -14.62
CA ASN A 87 -1.52 3.35 -13.90
C ASN A 87 -1.79 2.69 -12.56
N ASP A 88 -1.54 1.38 -12.42
CA ASP A 88 -1.67 0.69 -11.15
C ASP A 88 -0.59 1.16 -10.17
N TRP A 89 0.63 1.39 -10.66
CA TRP A 89 1.70 1.94 -9.84
C TRP A 89 1.37 3.38 -9.41
N VAL A 90 0.79 4.18 -10.31
CA VAL A 90 0.33 5.53 -9.98
C VAL A 90 -0.71 5.46 -8.85
N ALA A 91 -1.64 4.51 -8.93
CA ALA A 91 -2.62 4.30 -7.86
C ALA A 91 -1.95 3.93 -6.54
N ASP A 92 -0.89 3.11 -6.58
CA ASP A 92 -0.11 2.76 -5.39
C ASP A 92 0.49 4.00 -4.75
N VAL A 93 1.12 4.86 -5.55
CA VAL A 93 1.76 6.09 -5.08
C VAL A 93 0.72 7.04 -4.46
N VAL A 94 -0.43 7.19 -5.12
CA VAL A 94 -1.53 8.02 -4.59
C VAL A 94 -2.01 7.44 -3.26
N GLY A 95 -2.13 6.12 -3.18
CA GLY A 95 -2.50 5.44 -1.93
C GLY A 95 -1.50 5.69 -0.81
N VAL A 96 -0.20 5.64 -1.12
CA VAL A 96 0.85 5.94 -0.15
C VAL A 96 0.71 7.37 0.38
N ILE A 97 0.51 8.33 -0.52
CA ILE A 97 0.32 9.73 -0.13
C ILE A 97 -0.90 9.87 0.78
N LEU A 98 -1.99 9.23 0.42
CA LEU A 98 -3.22 9.25 1.21
C LEU A 98 -3.00 8.64 2.60
N GLY A 99 -2.33 7.50 2.66
CA GLY A 99 -2.02 6.82 3.93
C GLY A 99 -1.12 7.66 4.83
N ILE A 100 -0.13 8.33 4.24
CA ILE A 100 0.73 9.26 4.98
C ILE A 100 -0.09 10.42 5.53
N GLY A 101 -0.95 11.01 4.70
CA GLY A 101 -1.81 12.11 5.12
C GLY A 101 -2.73 11.72 6.26
N LEU A 102 -3.36 10.54 6.16
CA LEU A 102 -4.22 10.03 7.23
C LEU A 102 -3.44 9.73 8.50
N GLY A 103 -2.22 9.21 8.38
CA GLY A 103 -1.35 8.94 9.52
C GLY A 103 -0.96 10.22 10.25
N LEU A 104 -0.64 11.26 9.49
CA LEU A 104 -0.32 12.57 10.06
C LEU A 104 -1.54 13.17 10.75
N LEU A 105 -2.71 13.06 10.15
CA LEU A 105 -3.96 13.53 10.74
C LEU A 105 -4.26 12.80 12.05
N TYR A 106 -4.14 11.48 12.03
CA TYR A 106 -4.34 10.66 13.23
C TYR A 106 -3.41 11.12 14.36
N ARG A 107 -2.14 11.30 14.03
CA ARG A 107 -1.13 11.73 15.00
C ARG A 107 -1.45 13.10 15.57
N ARG A 108 -1.89 14.03 14.70
CA ARG A 108 -2.28 15.38 15.11
C ARG A 108 -3.48 15.35 16.04
N LEU A 109 -4.50 14.54 15.70
CA LEU A 109 -5.71 14.46 16.52
C LEU A 109 -5.44 13.80 17.87
N ARG A 110 -4.51 12.89 17.94
CA ARG A 110 -4.15 12.21 19.20
C ARG A 110 -3.35 13.09 20.14
N ARG A 111 -2.78 14.18 19.67
CA ARG A 111 -2.05 15.14 20.50
C ARG A 111 -2.99 16.05 21.30
N HIS A 112 -4.23 16.12 20.91
CA HIS A 112 -5.24 16.97 21.54
C HIS A 112 -6.28 16.10 22.25
#